data_f21263128c83bd58b0d92827e49dca30
#
_entry.id   f21263128c83bd58b0d92827e49dca30
#
_cell.length_a   1.000
_cell.length_b   1.000
_cell.length_c   1.000
_cell.angle_alpha   90.00
_cell.angle_beta   90.00
_cell.angle_gamma   90.00
#
_symmetry.space_group_name_H-M   'P 1'
#
loop_
_entity.id
_entity.type
_entity.pdbx_description
1 polymer ?
#
loop_
_entity_poly.entity_id
_entity_poly.type
_entity_poly.pdbx_seq_one_letter_code
_entity_poly.pdbx_strand_id
1 'polypeptide(L)'
;MKSILVFIEGTITGFGKRAELFGTDKFYDDAEIMKDTVCDGSVACMNELSQIYDIVYIGVRPPKTLEITKQWLKINGFPDGEIVFGCTQDERMRQVKELKKRKEFYAGIGDRWDDNELHLELGCKSIILKECEGNWDTVRKYLILNIEK
;
A
#
# COMPACT_ATOMS: atom_id res chain seq x y z
N MET A 1 -13.95 -13.47 -1.65
CA MET A 1 -12.96 -12.72 -2.44
C MET A 1 -11.65 -12.67 -1.66
N LYS A 2 -10.55 -13.09 -2.27
CA LYS A 2 -9.24 -13.02 -1.63
C LYS A 2 -8.76 -11.57 -1.56
N SER A 3 -7.89 -11.29 -0.61
CA SER A 3 -7.37 -9.94 -0.38
C SER A 3 -5.95 -9.77 -0.91
N ILE A 4 -5.57 -8.54 -1.22
CA ILE A 4 -4.18 -8.18 -1.46
C ILE A 4 -3.81 -7.04 -0.52
N LEU A 5 -2.57 -7.09 -0.03
CA LEU A 5 -2.01 -6.07 0.84
C LEU A 5 -1.16 -5.12 0.01
N VAL A 6 -1.44 -3.83 0.07
CA VAL A 6 -0.73 -2.84 -0.74
C VAL A 6 -0.11 -1.78 0.16
N PHE A 7 1.21 -1.63 0.08
CA PHE A 7 1.91 -0.61 0.83
C PHE A 7 1.68 0.76 0.22
N ILE A 8 1.56 1.76 1.06
CA ILE A 8 1.28 3.13 0.63
C ILE A 8 2.58 3.83 0.23
N GLU A 9 3.48 4.08 1.21
CA GLU A 9 4.72 4.83 0.99
C GLU A 9 5.68 4.06 0.09
N GLY A 10 6.10 4.69 -1.00
CA GLY A 10 7.07 4.12 -1.93
C GLY A 10 6.49 3.15 -2.96
N THR A 11 5.27 2.64 -2.72
CA THR A 11 4.61 1.69 -3.63
C THR A 11 3.56 2.40 -4.49
N ILE A 12 2.65 3.16 -3.88
CA ILE A 12 1.64 3.93 -4.61
C ILE A 12 1.84 5.43 -4.46
N THR A 13 2.56 5.89 -3.42
CA THR A 13 2.84 7.32 -3.22
C THR A 13 4.33 7.60 -3.23
N GLY A 14 4.70 8.78 -3.76
CA GLY A 14 6.01 9.38 -3.52
C GLY A 14 5.83 10.59 -2.61
N PHE A 15 6.81 10.88 -1.76
CA PHE A 15 6.71 11.98 -0.81
C PHE A 15 6.86 13.36 -1.44
N GLY A 16 7.47 13.45 -2.63
CA GLY A 16 7.73 14.75 -3.23
C GLY A 16 8.52 15.65 -2.29
N LYS A 17 8.05 16.89 -2.11
CA LYS A 17 8.70 17.85 -1.24
C LYS A 17 8.54 17.54 0.24
N ARG A 18 7.59 16.70 0.61
CA ARG A 18 7.37 16.31 2.01
C ARG A 18 8.58 15.59 2.59
N ALA A 19 9.38 14.95 1.75
CA ALA A 19 10.61 14.29 2.21
C ALA A 19 11.56 15.24 2.95
N GLU A 20 11.57 16.52 2.62
CA GLU A 20 12.41 17.52 3.28
C GLU A 20 11.96 17.81 4.73
N LEU A 21 10.73 17.45 5.06
CA LEU A 21 10.15 17.65 6.38
C LEU A 21 10.34 16.46 7.31
N PHE A 22 10.98 15.40 6.84
CA PHE A 22 11.19 14.17 7.62
C PHE A 22 11.88 14.51 8.95
N GLY A 23 11.31 13.99 10.03
CA GLY A 23 11.81 14.26 11.39
C GLY A 23 11.29 15.55 12.01
N THR A 24 10.45 16.31 11.29
CA THR A 24 9.81 17.52 11.83
C THR A 24 8.33 17.25 12.13
N ASP A 25 7.72 18.13 12.92
CA ASP A 25 6.30 18.05 13.26
C ASP A 25 5.38 18.17 12.04
N LYS A 26 5.87 18.77 10.96
CA LYS A 26 5.08 19.04 9.76
C LYS A 26 5.00 17.85 8.79
N PHE A 27 5.84 16.84 8.99
CA PHE A 27 5.91 15.70 8.06
C PHE A 27 4.54 15.02 7.87
N TYR A 28 3.75 14.93 8.93
CA TYR A 28 2.43 14.31 8.90
C TYR A 28 1.27 15.31 8.92
N ASP A 29 1.53 16.57 8.59
CA ASP A 29 0.44 17.56 8.47
C ASP A 29 -0.45 17.21 7.27
N ASP A 30 -1.75 17.39 7.43
CA ASP A 30 -2.73 17.06 6.39
C ASP A 30 -2.40 17.77 5.06
N ALA A 31 -2.07 19.05 5.11
CA ALA A 31 -1.74 19.82 3.91
C ALA A 31 -0.51 19.25 3.18
N GLU A 32 0.45 18.72 3.92
CA GLU A 32 1.67 18.15 3.33
C GLU A 32 1.39 16.77 2.73
N ILE A 33 0.61 15.93 3.41
CA ILE A 33 0.24 14.60 2.90
C ILE A 33 -0.56 14.73 1.60
N MET A 34 -1.44 15.73 1.49
CA MET A 34 -2.21 15.94 0.28
C MET A 34 -1.36 16.28 -0.94
N LYS A 35 -0.12 16.70 -0.75
CA LYS A 35 0.82 17.00 -1.83
C LYS A 35 1.61 15.78 -2.30
N ASP A 36 1.46 14.62 -1.67
CA ASP A 36 2.16 13.40 -2.09
C ASP A 36 1.83 13.08 -3.55
N THR A 37 2.83 12.60 -4.27
CA THR A 37 2.67 12.26 -5.68
C THR A 37 2.21 10.81 -5.84
N VAL A 38 1.57 10.52 -6.97
CA VAL A 38 1.13 9.17 -7.32
C VAL A 38 2.24 8.47 -8.10
N CYS A 39 2.53 7.21 -7.75
CA CYS A 39 3.47 6.41 -8.54
C CYS A 39 2.82 6.02 -9.87
N ASP A 40 3.53 6.22 -10.98
CA ASP A 40 3.01 6.00 -12.32
C ASP A 40 2.46 4.58 -12.51
N GLY A 41 1.26 4.48 -13.07
CA GLY A 41 0.64 3.20 -13.38
C GLY A 41 -0.11 2.57 -12.21
N SER A 42 0.07 3.08 -10.98
CA SER A 42 -0.53 2.46 -9.80
C SER A 42 -2.05 2.58 -9.77
N VAL A 43 -2.60 3.75 -10.10
CA VAL A 43 -4.05 3.97 -10.03
C VAL A 43 -4.80 3.03 -10.97
N ALA A 44 -4.37 2.96 -12.24
CA ALA A 44 -5.04 2.12 -13.22
C ALA A 44 -4.99 0.65 -12.81
N CYS A 45 -3.82 0.17 -12.41
CA CYS A 45 -3.65 -1.23 -11.99
C CYS A 45 -4.46 -1.54 -10.72
N MET A 46 -4.44 -0.65 -9.73
CA MET A 46 -5.18 -0.85 -8.49
C MET A 46 -6.69 -0.94 -8.74
N ASN A 47 -7.21 -0.14 -9.67
CA ASN A 47 -8.63 -0.22 -10.02
C ASN A 47 -8.98 -1.53 -10.71
N GLU A 48 -8.11 -2.06 -11.56
CA GLU A 48 -8.29 -3.39 -12.14
C GLU A 48 -8.26 -4.48 -11.06
N LEU A 49 -7.30 -4.39 -10.14
CA LEU A 49 -7.18 -5.35 -9.04
C LEU A 49 -8.40 -5.37 -8.14
N SER A 50 -9.01 -4.20 -7.91
CA SER A 50 -10.18 -4.09 -7.04
C SER A 50 -11.41 -4.80 -7.58
N GLN A 51 -11.44 -5.13 -8.87
CA GLN A 51 -12.51 -5.92 -9.48
C GLN A 51 -12.38 -7.42 -9.16
N ILE A 52 -11.20 -7.84 -8.73
CA ILE A 52 -10.88 -9.27 -8.50
C ILE A 52 -10.60 -9.54 -7.02
N TYR A 53 -10.00 -8.59 -6.32
CA TYR A 53 -9.53 -8.75 -4.96
C TYR A 53 -10.10 -7.69 -4.04
N ASP A 54 -10.17 -8.04 -2.76
CA ASP A 54 -10.41 -7.09 -1.68
C ASP A 54 -9.10 -6.36 -1.39
N ILE A 55 -9.11 -5.03 -1.38
CA ILE A 55 -7.90 -4.23 -1.21
C ILE A 55 -7.71 -3.87 0.26
N VAL A 56 -6.50 -4.10 0.78
CA VAL A 56 -6.09 -3.63 2.10
C VAL A 56 -4.81 -2.80 1.94
N TYR A 57 -4.85 -1.57 2.39
CA TYR A 57 -3.69 -0.68 2.38
C TYR A 57 -2.97 -0.73 3.72
N ILE A 58 -1.64 -0.68 3.68
CA ILE A 58 -0.84 -0.57 4.91
C ILE A 58 0.14 0.59 4.76
N GLY A 59 0.21 1.43 5.78
CA GLY A 59 1.04 2.62 5.76
C GLY A 59 1.97 2.71 6.95
N VAL A 60 3.07 3.45 6.76
CA VAL A 60 4.07 3.75 7.79
C VAL A 60 3.78 5.16 8.29
N ARG A 61 2.65 5.33 8.95
CA ARG A 61 2.21 6.64 9.46
C ARG A 61 1.36 6.50 10.71
N PRO A 62 1.26 7.57 11.51
CA PRO A 62 0.47 7.50 12.75
C PRO A 62 -1.03 7.48 12.48
N PRO A 63 -1.82 6.93 13.43
CA PRO A 63 -3.29 6.83 13.26
C PRO A 63 -3.99 8.16 12.99
N LYS A 64 -3.44 9.28 13.45
CA LYS A 64 -4.04 10.60 13.23
C LYS A 64 -4.15 10.97 11.75
N THR A 65 -3.40 10.29 10.87
CA THR A 65 -3.40 10.57 9.44
C THR A 65 -4.44 9.75 8.65
N LEU A 66 -5.30 8.99 9.33
CA LEU A 66 -6.24 8.10 8.65
C LEU A 66 -7.18 8.84 7.71
N GLU A 67 -7.83 9.89 8.18
CA GLU A 67 -8.81 10.60 7.37
C GLU A 67 -8.18 11.30 6.17
N ILE A 68 -7.02 11.94 6.34
CA ILE A 68 -6.36 12.58 5.21
C ILE A 68 -5.82 11.56 4.21
N THR A 69 -5.40 10.39 4.68
CA THR A 69 -4.96 9.31 3.80
C THR A 69 -6.14 8.81 2.95
N LYS A 70 -7.31 8.62 3.56
CA LYS A 70 -8.52 8.25 2.82
C LYS A 70 -8.87 9.27 1.75
N GLN A 71 -8.78 10.56 2.11
CA GLN A 71 -9.06 11.64 1.15
C GLN A 71 -8.07 11.64 0.01
N TRP A 72 -6.79 11.45 0.31
CA TRP A 72 -5.74 11.40 -0.71
C TRP A 72 -5.99 10.25 -1.70
N LEU A 73 -6.30 9.06 -1.19
CA LEU A 73 -6.60 7.91 -2.02
C LEU A 73 -7.79 8.19 -2.93
N LYS A 74 -8.86 8.72 -2.37
CA LYS A 74 -10.09 9.01 -3.12
C LYS A 74 -9.88 10.07 -4.19
N ILE A 75 -9.23 11.17 -3.85
CA ILE A 75 -8.98 12.28 -4.77
C ILE A 75 -8.11 11.82 -5.95
N ASN A 76 -7.16 10.93 -5.69
CA ASN A 76 -6.26 10.43 -6.73
C ASN A 76 -6.82 9.22 -7.49
N GLY A 77 -8.05 8.82 -7.19
CA GLY A 77 -8.74 7.79 -7.98
C GLY A 77 -8.45 6.35 -7.58
N PHE A 78 -7.86 6.12 -6.42
CA PHE A 78 -7.62 4.76 -5.92
C PHE A 78 -8.91 4.10 -5.45
N PRO A 79 -9.03 2.76 -5.56
CA PRO A 79 -10.20 2.06 -5.05
C PRO A 79 -10.27 2.09 -3.53
N ASP A 80 -11.48 1.94 -2.99
CA ASP A 80 -11.69 1.84 -1.55
C ASP A 80 -11.06 0.56 -1.01
N GLY A 81 -10.63 0.61 0.24
CA GLY A 81 -10.09 -0.54 0.94
C GLY A 81 -9.86 -0.23 2.40
N GLU A 82 -9.75 -1.27 3.20
CA GLU A 82 -9.38 -1.12 4.61
C GLU A 82 -7.96 -0.55 4.69
N ILE A 83 -7.72 0.32 5.67
CA ILE A 83 -6.40 0.95 5.86
C ILE A 83 -5.91 0.61 7.26
N VAL A 84 -4.69 0.09 7.37
CA VAL A 84 -4.02 -0.14 8.64
C VAL A 84 -2.68 0.58 8.66
N PHE A 85 -2.24 1.00 9.83
CA PHE A 85 -0.98 1.73 9.99
C PHE A 85 -0.08 1.08 11.02
N GLY A 86 1.23 1.22 10.83
CA GLY A 86 2.23 0.87 11.81
C GLY A 86 3.50 1.66 11.52
N CYS A 87 3.98 2.46 12.48
CA CYS A 87 5.18 3.27 12.30
C CYS A 87 6.45 2.44 12.38
N THR A 88 6.39 1.29 13.04
CA THR A 88 7.52 0.36 13.16
C THR A 88 7.19 -0.97 12.50
N GLN A 89 8.23 -1.76 12.19
CA GLN A 89 8.02 -3.09 11.64
C GLN A 89 7.21 -3.97 12.60
N ASP A 90 7.46 -3.88 13.90
CA ASP A 90 6.72 -4.65 14.90
C ASP A 90 5.24 -4.28 14.91
N GLU A 91 4.91 -3.00 14.81
CA GLU A 91 3.52 -2.55 14.73
C GLU A 91 2.85 -3.07 13.46
N ARG A 92 3.52 -2.99 12.31
CA ARG A 92 3.00 -3.51 11.06
C ARG A 92 2.79 -5.03 11.13
N MET A 93 3.72 -5.74 11.77
CA MET A 93 3.59 -7.19 11.94
C MET A 93 2.36 -7.54 12.78
N ARG A 94 2.10 -6.77 13.85
CA ARG A 94 0.87 -6.96 14.65
C ARG A 94 -0.39 -6.74 13.83
N GLN A 95 -0.41 -5.70 13.00
CA GLN A 95 -1.54 -5.44 12.10
C GLN A 95 -1.77 -6.60 11.13
N VAL A 96 -0.69 -7.10 10.54
CA VAL A 96 -0.74 -8.21 9.59
C VAL A 96 -1.26 -9.49 10.25
N LYS A 97 -0.83 -9.79 11.47
CA LYS A 97 -1.31 -10.96 12.21
C LYS A 97 -2.80 -10.87 12.50
N GLU A 98 -3.31 -9.68 12.81
CA GLU A 98 -4.74 -9.48 13.01
C GLU A 98 -5.52 -9.62 11.69
N LEU A 99 -5.00 -9.07 10.61
CA LEU A 99 -5.61 -9.20 9.28
C LEU A 99 -5.70 -10.68 8.86
N LYS A 100 -4.65 -11.44 9.11
CA LYS A 100 -4.56 -12.86 8.76
C LYS A 100 -5.67 -13.69 9.40
N LYS A 101 -6.14 -13.29 10.58
CA LYS A 101 -7.20 -14.02 11.29
C LYS A 101 -8.56 -13.92 10.62
N ARG A 102 -8.79 -12.90 9.78
CA ARG A 102 -10.11 -12.62 9.23
C ARG A 102 -10.14 -12.45 7.71
N LYS A 103 -8.99 -12.50 7.05
CA LYS A 103 -8.89 -12.38 5.59
C LYS A 103 -7.89 -13.38 5.04
N GLU A 104 -8.15 -13.87 3.84
CA GLU A 104 -7.21 -14.72 3.11
C GLU A 104 -6.50 -13.88 2.07
N PHE A 105 -5.17 -13.78 2.16
CA PHE A 105 -4.39 -12.96 1.26
C PHE A 105 -3.82 -13.79 0.11
N TYR A 106 -3.99 -13.28 -1.11
CA TYR A 106 -3.42 -13.88 -2.31
C TYR A 106 -2.01 -13.34 -2.58
N ALA A 107 -1.80 -12.04 -2.35
CA ALA A 107 -0.51 -11.40 -2.62
C ALA A 107 -0.34 -10.13 -1.77
N GLY A 108 0.90 -9.72 -1.65
CA GLY A 108 1.27 -8.42 -1.12
C GLY A 108 2.13 -7.66 -2.13
N ILE A 109 1.94 -6.36 -2.21
CA ILE A 109 2.69 -5.47 -3.10
C ILE A 109 3.37 -4.41 -2.24
N GLY A 110 4.70 -4.36 -2.28
CA GLY A 110 5.48 -3.41 -1.52
C GLY A 110 6.70 -2.95 -2.29
N ASP A 111 7.59 -2.19 -1.63
CA ASP A 111 8.79 -1.65 -2.24
C ASP A 111 10.06 -1.88 -1.41
N ARG A 112 9.94 -2.51 -0.24
CA ARG A 112 11.06 -2.70 0.70
C ARG A 112 11.20 -4.16 1.09
N TRP A 113 12.42 -4.57 1.48
CA TRP A 113 12.66 -5.92 1.98
C TRP A 113 11.82 -6.26 3.21
N ASP A 114 11.60 -5.27 4.07
CA ASP A 114 10.77 -5.45 5.27
C ASP A 114 9.33 -5.85 4.91
N ASP A 115 8.84 -5.38 3.77
CA ASP A 115 7.50 -5.70 3.31
C ASP A 115 7.38 -7.19 2.99
N ASN A 116 8.45 -7.79 2.49
CA ASN A 116 8.50 -9.22 2.20
C ASN A 116 8.28 -10.07 3.45
N GLU A 117 8.78 -9.65 4.61
CA GLU A 117 8.55 -10.37 5.86
C GLU A 117 7.07 -10.40 6.23
N LEU A 118 6.36 -9.30 5.97
CA LEU A 118 4.93 -9.22 6.23
C LEU A 118 4.15 -10.13 5.27
N HIS A 119 4.57 -10.17 4.01
CA HIS A 119 3.97 -11.08 3.02
C HIS A 119 4.18 -12.54 3.41
N LEU A 120 5.37 -12.89 3.92
CA LEU A 120 5.66 -14.24 4.40
C LEU A 120 4.74 -14.63 5.56
N GLU A 121 4.50 -13.72 6.50
CA GLU A 121 3.59 -13.97 7.61
C GLU A 121 2.17 -14.25 7.13
N LEU A 122 1.74 -13.57 6.07
CA LEU A 122 0.43 -13.81 5.46
C LEU A 122 0.37 -15.11 4.64
N GLY A 123 1.52 -15.69 4.32
CA GLY A 123 1.59 -16.88 3.49
C GLY A 123 1.17 -16.63 2.04
N CYS A 124 1.40 -15.45 1.53
CA CYS A 124 0.95 -15.05 0.20
C CYS A 124 2.11 -14.74 -0.74
N LYS A 125 1.79 -14.53 -2.02
CA LYS A 125 2.78 -14.10 -3.01
C LYS A 125 3.33 -12.73 -2.63
N SER A 126 4.62 -12.51 -2.89
CA SER A 126 5.27 -11.24 -2.56
C SER A 126 5.79 -10.59 -3.84
N ILE A 127 5.34 -9.37 -4.10
CA ILE A 127 5.81 -8.58 -5.24
C ILE A 127 6.44 -7.32 -4.65
N ILE A 128 7.75 -7.17 -4.88
CA ILE A 128 8.50 -6.00 -4.41
C ILE A 128 8.88 -5.17 -5.62
N LEU A 129 8.38 -3.94 -5.66
CA LEU A 129 8.64 -2.99 -6.75
C LEU A 129 9.73 -2.02 -6.33
N LYS A 130 10.35 -1.36 -7.32
CA LYS A 130 11.31 -0.31 -7.03
C LYS A 130 10.58 0.90 -6.44
N GLU A 131 11.12 1.47 -5.38
CA GLU A 131 10.51 2.61 -4.67
C GLU A 131 10.17 3.75 -5.63
N CYS A 132 8.91 4.16 -5.63
CA CYS A 132 8.34 5.25 -6.44
C CYS A 132 8.51 5.09 -7.97
N GLU A 133 9.17 4.04 -8.41
CA GLU A 133 9.43 3.77 -9.84
C GLU A 133 9.03 2.34 -10.23
N GLY A 134 8.09 1.76 -9.49
CA GLY A 134 7.66 0.38 -9.71
C GLY A 134 7.02 0.19 -11.09
N ASN A 135 7.27 -0.98 -11.67
CA ASN A 135 6.63 -1.37 -12.93
C ASN A 135 5.31 -2.09 -12.62
N TRP A 136 4.21 -1.37 -12.70
CA TRP A 136 2.88 -1.92 -12.42
C TRP A 136 2.39 -2.91 -13.48
N ASP A 137 3.02 -2.97 -14.64
CA ASP A 137 2.75 -4.02 -15.62
C ASP A 137 3.17 -5.40 -15.08
N THR A 138 4.21 -5.43 -14.26
CA THR A 138 4.63 -6.66 -13.56
C THR A 138 3.53 -7.14 -12.62
N VAL A 139 2.92 -6.21 -11.88
CA VAL A 139 1.80 -6.54 -10.98
C VAL A 139 0.62 -7.10 -11.78
N ARG A 140 0.25 -6.44 -12.87
CA ARG A 140 -0.82 -6.89 -13.73
C ARG A 140 -0.55 -8.30 -14.26
N LYS A 141 0.67 -8.55 -14.69
CA LYS A 141 1.07 -9.86 -15.23
C LYS A 141 0.85 -10.97 -14.21
N TYR A 142 1.27 -10.77 -12.96
CA TYR A 142 1.21 -11.82 -11.95
C TYR A 142 -0.14 -11.94 -11.26
N LEU A 143 -0.88 -10.85 -11.12
CA LEU A 143 -2.09 -10.83 -10.32
C LEU A 143 -3.38 -10.79 -11.13
N ILE A 144 -3.31 -10.42 -12.39
CA ILE A 144 -4.48 -10.32 -13.27
C ILE A 144 -4.39 -11.33 -14.41
N LEU A 145 -3.35 -11.24 -15.22
CA LEU A 145 -3.24 -12.06 -16.45
C LEU A 145 -2.99 -13.54 -16.18
N ASN A 146 -2.21 -13.86 -15.15
CA ASN A 146 -1.85 -15.25 -14.84
C ASN A 146 -2.95 -16.03 -14.13
N ILE A 147 -3.92 -15.37 -13.52
CA ILE A 147 -4.96 -16.09 -12.79
C ILE A 147 -6.01 -16.72 -13.72
N GLU A 148 -6.06 -16.30 -14.97
CA GLU A 148 -6.97 -16.84 -15.97
C GLU A 148 -6.46 -18.14 -16.60
N LYS A 149 -5.29 -18.55 -16.23
CA LYS A 149 -4.67 -19.81 -16.67
C LYS A 149 -4.83 -20.87 -15.59
#